data_8bbd57309f331fdfbd79f6053162c78c
#
_entry.id   8bbd57309f331fdfbd79f6053162c78c
#
_cell.length_a   1.000
_cell.length_b   1.000
_cell.length_c   1.000
_cell.angle_alpha   90.00
_cell.angle_beta   90.00
_cell.angle_gamma   90.00
#
_symmetry.space_group_name_H-M   'P 1'
#
loop_
_entity.id
_entity.type
_entity.pdbx_description
1 polymer ?
#
loop_
_entity_poly.entity_id
_entity_poly.type
_entity_poly.pdbx_seq_one_letter_code
_entity_poly.pdbx_strand_id
1 'polypeptide(L)'
;MDWASCRFFKESTMKTVLTCAQPSGTLTLGNYLGAVRNWAALLPGNQCYFGIVDQHAITVDYTPAELRQNSLRCVAQYIACGLDPEAAHIFLQSHVTGHTELAWVLGCLTPVGDLLRMTQFKDKTGGGTAQ
;
A
#
# COMPACT_ATOMS: atom_id res chain seq x y z
N MET A 1 18.69 -32.07 22.76
CA MET A 1 18.23 -31.28 21.61
C MET A 1 18.24 -29.82 22.08
N ASP A 2 19.23 -29.09 21.62
CA ASP A 2 19.52 -27.73 22.11
C ASP A 2 18.70 -26.75 21.27
N TRP A 3 17.68 -26.15 21.86
CA TRP A 3 16.77 -25.16 21.24
C TRP A 3 17.44 -23.78 21.08
N ALA A 4 18.68 -23.62 21.62
CA ALA A 4 19.43 -22.36 21.59
C ALA A 4 20.07 -22.02 20.24
N SER A 5 19.98 -22.89 19.23
CA SER A 5 20.62 -22.67 17.93
C SER A 5 19.70 -22.08 16.84
N CYS A 6 18.47 -21.72 17.17
CA CYS A 6 17.59 -21.01 16.23
C CYS A 6 17.85 -19.48 16.24
N ARG A 7 19.12 -19.09 16.00
CA ARG A 7 19.51 -17.70 15.75
C ARG A 7 19.21 -17.32 14.30
N PHE A 8 17.93 -17.17 13.96
CA PHE A 8 17.52 -16.71 12.64
C PHE A 8 17.13 -15.23 12.57
N PHE A 9 17.34 -14.47 13.64
CA PHE A 9 17.26 -13.02 13.57
C PHE A 9 18.65 -12.41 13.77
N LYS A 10 19.42 -12.37 12.68
CA LYS A 10 20.52 -11.41 12.59
C LYS A 10 19.84 -10.03 12.66
N GLU A 11 20.05 -9.27 13.71
CA GLU A 11 19.61 -7.88 13.79
C GLU A 11 20.15 -7.14 12.56
N SER A 12 19.31 -7.00 11.55
CA SER A 12 19.59 -6.09 10.47
C SER A 12 19.50 -4.70 11.07
N THR A 13 20.56 -3.97 11.09
CA THR A 13 20.60 -2.56 11.50
C THR A 13 19.77 -1.68 10.56
N MET A 14 19.33 -2.22 9.42
CA MET A 14 18.47 -1.56 8.44
C MET A 14 17.01 -1.62 8.89
N LYS A 15 16.37 -0.46 8.91
CA LYS A 15 14.92 -0.37 9.20
C LYS A 15 14.11 -0.81 7.99
N THR A 16 13.03 -1.53 8.24
CA THR A 16 12.03 -1.81 7.19
C THR A 16 11.06 -0.64 7.10
N VAL A 17 10.94 -0.08 5.91
CA VAL A 17 10.01 1.00 5.57
C VAL A 17 8.97 0.47 4.62
N LEU A 18 7.70 0.56 4.99
CA LEU A 18 6.57 0.24 4.12
C LEU A 18 5.73 1.50 3.93
N THR A 19 5.50 1.87 2.69
CA THR A 19 4.56 2.94 2.34
C THR A 19 3.83 2.61 1.05
N CYS A 20 2.62 3.13 0.91
CA CYS A 20 1.77 2.79 -0.22
C CYS A 20 1.08 4.05 -0.76
N ALA A 21 0.77 4.04 -2.06
CA ALA A 21 -0.09 5.04 -2.67
C ALA A 21 -1.10 4.41 -3.62
N GLN A 22 -2.27 5.04 -3.66
CA GLN A 22 -3.34 4.63 -4.55
C GLN A 22 -3.07 5.11 -5.98
N PRO A 23 -3.28 4.27 -7.01
CA PRO A 23 -3.09 4.65 -8.42
C PRO A 23 -4.25 5.50 -8.92
N SER A 24 -4.35 6.74 -8.43
CA SER A 24 -5.44 7.68 -8.71
C SER A 24 -5.23 8.54 -9.96
N GLY A 25 -4.30 8.15 -10.85
CA GLY A 25 -4.02 8.85 -12.09
C GLY A 25 -2.67 9.58 -12.10
N THR A 26 -2.64 10.83 -12.56
CA THR A 26 -1.39 11.59 -12.66
C THR A 26 -0.95 12.12 -11.30
N LEU A 27 0.33 11.92 -10.99
CA LEU A 27 0.95 12.44 -9.77
C LEU A 27 0.83 13.98 -9.72
N THR A 28 0.27 14.48 -8.64
CA THR A 28 0.21 15.94 -8.40
C THR A 28 1.49 16.44 -7.74
N LEU A 29 1.75 17.74 -7.82
CA LEU A 29 2.88 18.36 -7.14
C LEU A 29 2.82 18.11 -5.62
N GLY A 30 1.63 18.13 -5.04
CA GLY A 30 1.43 17.81 -3.62
C GLY A 30 1.83 16.38 -3.27
N ASN A 31 1.47 15.39 -4.10
CA ASN A 31 1.90 14.00 -3.93
C ASN A 31 3.42 13.85 -4.06
N TYR A 32 4.03 14.54 -5.03
CA TYR A 32 5.48 14.52 -5.20
C TYR A 32 6.21 15.10 -3.99
N LEU A 33 5.87 16.32 -3.59
CA LEU A 33 6.55 17.01 -2.48
C LEU A 33 6.25 16.39 -1.11
N GLY A 34 5.01 15.93 -0.91
CA GLY A 34 4.56 15.37 0.36
C GLY A 34 4.98 13.91 0.59
N ALA A 35 5.15 13.14 -0.49
CA ALA A 35 5.42 11.71 -0.39
C ALA A 35 6.63 11.26 -1.21
N VAL A 36 6.55 11.22 -2.53
CA VAL A 36 7.50 10.49 -3.38
C VAL A 36 8.94 10.99 -3.27
N ARG A 37 9.13 12.31 -3.18
CA ARG A 37 10.44 12.91 -2.92
C ARG A 37 11.07 12.42 -1.62
N ASN A 38 10.24 12.30 -0.58
CA ASN A 38 10.70 11.84 0.73
C ASN A 38 11.02 10.34 0.71
N TRP A 39 10.31 9.55 -0.10
CA TRP A 39 10.57 8.13 -0.26
C TRP A 39 11.94 7.84 -0.87
N ALA A 40 12.32 8.59 -1.89
CA ALA A 40 13.67 8.49 -2.48
C ALA A 40 14.78 8.75 -1.43
N ALA A 41 14.53 9.69 -0.52
CA ALA A 41 15.47 10.00 0.56
C ALA A 41 15.57 8.90 1.64
N LEU A 42 14.60 7.99 1.72
CA LEU A 42 14.59 6.87 2.67
C LEU A 42 15.39 5.66 2.17
N LEU A 43 15.71 5.57 0.86
CA LEU A 43 16.40 4.41 0.29
C LEU A 43 17.75 4.12 0.96
N PRO A 44 18.63 5.11 1.22
CA PRO A 44 19.92 4.83 1.82
C PRO A 44 19.76 4.27 3.24
N GLY A 45 20.30 3.07 3.47
CA GLY A 45 20.34 2.44 4.79
C GLY A 45 19.04 1.82 5.29
N ASN A 46 17.99 1.75 4.46
CA ASN A 46 16.72 1.12 4.80
C ASN A 46 16.31 0.07 3.76
N GLN A 47 15.54 -0.93 4.21
CA GLN A 47 14.86 -1.86 3.33
C GLN A 47 13.47 -1.30 3.01
N CYS A 48 13.29 -0.79 1.79
CA CYS A 48 12.09 -0.04 1.42
C CYS A 48 11.15 -0.84 0.52
N TYR A 49 9.87 -0.81 0.89
CA TYR A 49 8.76 -1.42 0.16
C TYR A 49 7.76 -0.32 -0.22
N PHE A 50 7.53 -0.13 -1.51
CA PHE A 50 6.59 0.86 -2.03
C PHE A 50 5.44 0.16 -2.74
N GLY A 51 4.27 0.15 -2.09
CA GLY A 51 3.07 -0.51 -2.61
C GLY A 51 2.22 0.41 -3.47
N ILE A 52 1.78 -0.11 -4.63
CA ILE A 52 0.70 0.48 -5.39
C ILE A 52 -0.57 -0.24 -4.95
N VAL A 53 -1.44 0.48 -4.23
CA VAL A 53 -2.62 -0.14 -3.60
C VAL A 53 -3.83 -0.07 -4.53
N ASP A 54 -3.78 -0.90 -5.54
CA ASP A 54 -4.84 -1.08 -6.53
C ASP A 54 -6.14 -1.62 -5.92
N GLN A 55 -6.06 -2.43 -4.87
CA GLN A 55 -7.22 -2.91 -4.12
C GLN A 55 -7.94 -1.80 -3.33
N HIS A 56 -7.23 -0.72 -2.97
CA HIS A 56 -7.88 0.46 -2.41
C HIS A 56 -8.60 1.28 -3.47
N ALA A 57 -8.11 1.24 -4.71
CA ALA A 57 -8.72 1.97 -5.82
C ALA A 57 -10.09 1.40 -6.22
N ILE A 58 -10.34 0.10 -6.01
CA ILE A 58 -11.63 -0.53 -6.35
C ILE A 58 -12.79 -0.14 -5.40
N THR A 59 -12.52 0.65 -4.38
CA THR A 59 -13.55 1.17 -3.47
C THR A 59 -14.31 2.38 -4.03
N VAL A 60 -13.98 2.83 -5.22
CA VAL A 60 -14.67 3.87 -6.01
C VAL A 60 -14.89 3.36 -7.42
N ASP A 61 -15.73 4.04 -8.21
CA ASP A 61 -16.00 3.65 -9.59
C ASP A 61 -14.72 3.66 -10.44
N TYR A 62 -14.50 2.59 -11.18
CA TYR A 62 -13.34 2.41 -12.05
C TYR A 62 -13.68 1.48 -13.23
N THR A 63 -12.92 1.58 -14.30
CA THR A 63 -12.85 0.53 -15.32
C THR A 63 -11.58 -0.30 -15.15
N PRO A 64 -11.61 -1.62 -15.37
CA PRO A 64 -10.40 -2.46 -15.23
C PRO A 64 -9.23 -2.00 -16.10
N ALA A 65 -9.51 -1.46 -17.28
CA ALA A 65 -8.49 -0.94 -18.19
C ALA A 65 -7.80 0.31 -17.62
N GLU A 66 -8.57 1.24 -17.08
CA GLU A 66 -8.05 2.46 -16.43
C GLU A 66 -7.24 2.13 -15.19
N LEU A 67 -7.72 1.23 -14.33
CA LEU A 67 -7.01 0.82 -13.14
C LEU A 67 -5.64 0.22 -13.49
N ARG A 68 -5.60 -0.67 -14.48
CA ARG A 68 -4.35 -1.25 -14.98
C ARG A 68 -3.40 -0.16 -15.49
N GLN A 69 -3.89 0.76 -16.31
CA GLN A 69 -3.08 1.83 -16.87
C GLN A 69 -2.58 2.79 -15.79
N ASN A 70 -3.42 3.16 -14.85
CA ASN A 70 -3.06 4.03 -13.75
C ASN A 70 -2.01 3.36 -12.83
N SER A 71 -2.12 2.07 -12.59
CA SER A 71 -1.12 1.31 -11.82
C SER A 71 0.25 1.33 -12.50
N LEU A 72 0.31 1.05 -13.81
CA LEU A 72 1.56 1.12 -14.57
C LEU A 72 2.13 2.54 -14.63
N ARG A 73 1.27 3.54 -14.82
CA ARG A 73 1.68 4.96 -14.81
C ARG A 73 2.24 5.36 -13.44
N CYS A 74 1.64 4.89 -12.36
CA CYS A 74 2.10 5.15 -10.99
C CYS A 74 3.53 4.63 -10.78
N VAL A 75 3.83 3.40 -11.19
CA VAL A 75 5.19 2.83 -11.16
C VAL A 75 6.16 3.69 -11.96
N ALA A 76 5.81 4.02 -13.20
CA ALA A 76 6.66 4.83 -14.07
C ALA A 76 6.95 6.21 -13.46
N GLN A 77 5.94 6.83 -12.84
CA GLN A 77 6.12 8.12 -12.15
C GLN A 77 7.04 8.01 -10.93
N TYR A 78 6.96 6.92 -10.15
CA TYR A 78 7.84 6.70 -9.02
C TYR A 78 9.29 6.59 -9.45
N ILE A 79 9.56 5.80 -10.50
CA ILE A 79 10.91 5.66 -11.07
C ILE A 79 11.41 7.01 -11.61
N ALA A 80 10.58 7.74 -12.35
CA ALA A 80 10.92 9.05 -12.88
C ALA A 80 11.20 10.10 -11.77
N CYS A 81 10.60 9.92 -10.60
CA CYS A 81 10.82 10.78 -9.43
C CYS A 81 12.02 10.37 -8.57
N GLY A 82 12.80 9.37 -9.00
CA GLY A 82 14.05 8.97 -8.35
C GLY A 82 13.96 7.75 -7.43
N LEU A 83 12.86 7.00 -7.47
CA LEU A 83 12.80 5.68 -6.83
C LEU A 83 13.56 4.67 -7.71
N ASP A 84 14.72 4.25 -7.22
CA ASP A 84 15.54 3.25 -7.90
C ASP A 84 14.92 1.84 -7.68
N PRO A 85 14.46 1.14 -8.73
CA PRO A 85 13.86 -0.17 -8.60
C PRO A 85 14.86 -1.27 -8.19
N GLU A 86 16.17 -1.03 -8.35
CA GLU A 86 17.20 -1.95 -7.86
C GLU A 86 17.45 -1.81 -6.36
N ALA A 87 17.15 -0.63 -5.79
CA ALA A 87 17.33 -0.33 -4.37
C ALA A 87 16.04 -0.47 -3.55
N ALA A 88 14.88 -0.56 -4.20
CA ALA A 88 13.57 -0.60 -3.56
C ALA A 88 12.72 -1.76 -4.09
N HIS A 89 11.85 -2.29 -3.22
CA HIS A 89 10.83 -3.25 -3.63
C HIS A 89 9.55 -2.50 -4.00
N ILE A 90 9.28 -2.36 -5.30
CA ILE A 90 8.01 -1.79 -5.79
C ILE A 90 7.06 -2.94 -6.10
N PHE A 91 5.88 -2.95 -5.53
CA PHE A 91 4.92 -4.05 -5.69
C PHE A 91 3.49 -3.57 -5.88
N LEU A 92 2.68 -4.41 -6.51
CA LEU A 92 1.25 -4.22 -6.65
C LEU A 92 0.54 -4.98 -5.50
N GLN A 93 -0.36 -4.33 -4.79
CA GLN A 93 -1.03 -4.92 -3.63
C GLN A 93 -1.79 -6.20 -4.00
N SER A 94 -2.47 -6.22 -5.14
CA SER A 94 -3.21 -7.40 -5.62
C SER A 94 -2.34 -8.63 -5.92
N HIS A 95 -1.01 -8.45 -6.07
CA HIS A 95 -0.08 -9.56 -6.24
C HIS A 95 0.37 -10.18 -4.91
N VAL A 96 -0.03 -9.59 -3.78
CA VAL A 96 0.28 -10.12 -2.43
C VAL A 96 -1.00 -10.70 -1.83
N THR A 97 -1.25 -11.98 -2.10
CA THR A 97 -2.50 -12.67 -1.70
C THR A 97 -2.80 -12.59 -0.22
N GLY A 98 -1.77 -12.59 0.64
CA GLY A 98 -1.93 -12.47 2.09
C GLY A 98 -2.67 -11.21 2.54
N HIS A 99 -2.65 -10.13 1.77
CA HIS A 99 -3.41 -8.91 2.09
C HIS A 99 -4.92 -9.16 2.03
N THR A 100 -5.39 -9.82 0.97
CA THR A 100 -6.82 -10.18 0.82
C THR A 100 -7.25 -11.27 1.76
N GLU A 101 -6.42 -12.28 1.98
CA GLU A 101 -6.68 -13.37 2.91
C GLU A 101 -6.88 -12.84 4.34
N LEU A 102 -5.95 -11.99 4.81
CA LEU A 102 -6.07 -11.39 6.13
C LEU A 102 -7.26 -10.42 6.22
N ALA A 103 -7.52 -9.65 5.18
CA ALA A 103 -8.67 -8.74 5.13
C ALA A 103 -9.98 -9.51 5.25
N TRP A 104 -10.09 -10.69 4.60
CA TRP A 104 -11.24 -11.56 4.74
C TRP A 104 -11.44 -12.05 6.18
N VAL A 105 -10.39 -12.57 6.81
CA VAL A 105 -10.43 -13.05 8.20
C VAL A 105 -10.85 -11.93 9.15
N LEU A 106 -10.22 -10.75 9.03
CA LEU A 106 -10.56 -9.58 9.85
C LEU A 106 -12.00 -9.11 9.59
N GLY A 107 -12.46 -9.15 8.33
CA GLY A 107 -13.84 -8.81 7.97
C GLY A 107 -14.86 -9.73 8.64
N CYS A 108 -14.59 -11.03 8.74
CA CYS A 108 -15.44 -11.99 9.44
C CYS A 108 -15.53 -11.72 10.96
N LEU A 109 -14.51 -11.12 11.54
CA LEU A 109 -14.44 -10.83 12.97
C LEU A 109 -14.88 -9.42 13.34
N THR A 110 -15.04 -8.53 12.36
CA THR A 110 -15.34 -7.11 12.60
C THR A 110 -16.84 -6.89 12.72
N PRO A 111 -17.33 -6.41 13.87
CA PRO A 111 -18.74 -6.09 14.04
C PRO A 111 -19.18 -4.91 13.14
N VAL A 112 -20.34 -5.00 12.52
CA VAL A 112 -20.90 -3.94 11.66
C VAL A 112 -21.01 -2.60 12.41
N GLY A 113 -21.30 -2.64 13.71
CA GLY A 113 -21.36 -1.43 14.55
C GLY A 113 -20.02 -0.69 14.63
N ASP A 114 -18.88 -1.35 14.47
CA ASP A 114 -17.56 -0.72 14.45
C ASP A 114 -17.33 -0.04 13.10
N LEU A 115 -17.71 -0.67 11.99
CA LEU A 115 -17.65 -0.09 10.66
C LEU A 115 -18.52 1.18 10.57
N LEU A 116 -19.72 1.16 11.11
CA LEU A 116 -20.63 2.31 11.12
C LEU A 116 -20.09 3.51 11.93
N ARG A 117 -19.12 3.32 12.80
CA ARG A 117 -18.44 4.40 13.54
C ARG A 117 -17.27 5.02 12.75
N MET A 118 -16.73 4.32 11.75
CA MET A 118 -15.61 4.81 10.95
C MET A 118 -16.06 5.95 10.01
N THR A 119 -15.35 7.07 10.04
CA THR A 119 -15.62 8.21 9.16
C THR A 119 -15.51 7.85 7.69
N GLN A 120 -14.46 7.15 7.32
CA GLN A 120 -14.25 6.70 5.94
C GLN A 120 -15.36 5.78 5.42
N PHE A 121 -15.91 4.92 6.27
CA PHE A 121 -17.04 4.07 5.89
C PHE A 121 -18.29 4.92 5.65
N LYS A 122 -18.58 5.88 6.53
CA LYS A 122 -19.69 6.82 6.38
C LYS A 122 -19.59 7.65 5.11
N ASP A 123 -18.41 8.17 4.81
CA ASP A 123 -18.17 9.01 3.63
C ASP A 123 -18.41 8.21 2.34
N LYS A 124 -17.95 6.96 2.28
CA LYS A 124 -18.11 6.10 1.09
C LYS A 124 -19.52 5.54 0.93
N THR A 125 -20.26 5.36 2.01
CA THR A 125 -21.65 4.89 1.99
C THR A 125 -22.67 6.04 1.89
N GLY A 126 -22.24 7.28 1.69
CA GLY A 126 -23.10 8.45 1.59
C GLY A 126 -23.81 8.80 2.90
N GLY A 127 -23.26 8.42 4.05
CA GLY A 127 -23.86 8.69 5.36
C GLY A 127 -25.17 7.92 5.62
N GLY A 128 -25.57 7.07 4.68
CA GLY A 128 -26.78 6.26 4.77
C GLY A 128 -26.51 4.90 5.41
N THR A 129 -27.48 4.39 6.11
CA THR A 129 -27.57 3.00 6.52
C THR A 129 -27.35 2.10 5.31
N ALA A 130 -26.40 1.15 5.42
CA ALA A 130 -26.27 0.09 4.44
C ALA A 130 -27.65 -0.54 4.18
N GLN A 131 -28.15 -0.42 2.96
CA GLN A 131 -29.35 -1.13 2.50
C GLN A 131 -29.04 -2.59 2.31
#